data_49f4bf9e90de17bc97bb757c129c91e3
#
_entry.id   49f4bf9e90de17bc97bb757c129c91e3
#
_cell.length_a   1.000
_cell.length_b   1.000
_cell.length_c   1.000
_cell.angle_alpha   90.00
_cell.angle_beta   90.00
_cell.angle_gamma   90.00
#
_symmetry.space_group_name_H-M   'P 1'
#
loop_
_entity.id
_entity.type
_entity.pdbx_description
1 polymer ?
#
loop_
_entity_poly.entity_id
_entity_poly.type
_entity_poly.pdbx_seq_one_letter_code
_entity_poly.pdbx_strand_id
1 'polypeptide(L)'
;MKPLIPLEQCHLYKCVSKCALAARLQVDPKRLSELPEWRKYRVFTQRKRPDSTETRTIYEPCDELKRVQSRIKRLLQRVEKPSWVYSGTKGVCHIDNALSHRCNSYFVLTDISSFYDRCTRDAVYRFFRNDLCCSPDVSDLLATISTYETEDGSTLIPTGSPCSQLVAYFAYRSMFGEIADLALRYNCRFSLYVDDLTLSSNEPIGNPKNLEKEIARILRAYGHRIKWRKTGYFGANDYKLVTGVALDGEGAPRIPNSLGKDILDGMRDVLAGDIEEISPTMGRIGAARQIVPGAFPEATRIVSSRL
;
A
#
# COMPACT_ATOMS: atom_id res chain seq x y z
N MET A 1 -14.53 12.33 14.10
CA MET A 1 -14.36 11.40 12.94
C MET A 1 -15.65 10.61 12.78
N LYS A 2 -16.09 10.30 11.54
CA LYS A 2 -17.22 9.36 11.35
C LYS A 2 -16.76 7.97 11.80
N PRO A 3 -17.59 7.17 12.51
CA PRO A 3 -17.22 5.83 12.98
C PRO A 3 -16.95 4.88 11.80
N LEU A 4 -16.11 3.88 12.03
CA LEU A 4 -15.96 2.74 11.13
C LEU A 4 -17.24 1.92 11.15
N ILE A 5 -17.49 1.19 10.08
CA ILE A 5 -18.71 0.40 9.87
C ILE A 5 -18.34 -1.00 9.38
N PRO A 6 -19.11 -2.04 9.73
CA PRO A 6 -18.95 -3.36 9.10
C PRO A 6 -19.19 -3.28 7.58
N LEU A 7 -18.69 -4.28 6.86
CA LEU A 7 -18.77 -4.32 5.39
C LEU A 7 -20.22 -4.24 4.89
N GLU A 8 -21.13 -4.89 5.59
CA GLU A 8 -22.57 -4.95 5.29
C GLU A 8 -23.27 -3.59 5.43
N GLN A 9 -22.64 -2.63 6.10
CA GLN A 9 -23.11 -1.25 6.24
C GLN A 9 -22.41 -0.29 5.27
N CYS A 10 -21.50 -0.80 4.43
CA CYS A 10 -20.89 0.00 3.38
C CYS A 10 -21.97 0.54 2.44
N HIS A 11 -21.86 1.81 2.05
CA HIS A 11 -22.83 2.39 1.12
C HIS A 11 -22.86 1.69 -0.26
N LEU A 12 -21.87 0.88 -0.60
CA LEU A 12 -21.87 0.05 -1.80
C LEU A 12 -22.55 -1.31 -1.57
N TYR A 13 -22.83 -1.70 -0.33
CA TYR A 13 -23.45 -3.00 -0.02
C TYR A 13 -24.85 -3.09 -0.62
N LYS A 14 -25.15 -4.23 -1.25
CA LYS A 14 -26.42 -4.50 -1.96
C LYS A 14 -26.81 -3.39 -2.94
N CYS A 15 -25.84 -2.85 -3.67
CA CYS A 15 -26.13 -1.93 -4.77
C CYS A 15 -26.58 -2.72 -5.99
N VAL A 16 -27.87 -2.65 -6.32
CA VAL A 16 -28.50 -3.51 -7.34
C VAL A 16 -28.95 -2.79 -8.61
N SER A 17 -28.72 -1.48 -8.71
CA SER A 17 -29.06 -0.73 -9.91
C SER A 17 -28.02 0.33 -10.27
N LYS A 18 -27.87 0.60 -11.57
CA LYS A 18 -26.97 1.65 -12.10
C LYS A 18 -27.32 3.04 -11.59
N CYS A 19 -28.63 3.34 -11.45
CA CYS A 19 -29.09 4.61 -10.89
C CYS A 19 -28.67 4.77 -9.41
N ALA A 20 -28.83 3.71 -8.60
CA ALA A 20 -28.36 3.72 -7.22
C ALA A 20 -26.83 3.84 -7.13
N LEU A 21 -26.09 3.20 -8.03
CA LEU A 21 -24.64 3.33 -8.12
C LEU A 21 -24.24 4.76 -8.47
N ALA A 22 -24.87 5.36 -9.49
CA ALA A 22 -24.63 6.73 -9.91
C ALA A 22 -24.80 7.74 -8.76
N ALA A 23 -25.90 7.63 -8.01
CA ALA A 23 -26.14 8.44 -6.83
C ALA A 23 -25.06 8.25 -5.74
N ARG A 24 -24.64 6.99 -5.46
CA ARG A 24 -23.60 6.68 -4.48
C ARG A 24 -22.22 7.19 -4.90
N LEU A 25 -21.92 7.14 -6.20
CA LEU A 25 -20.66 7.65 -6.77
C LEU A 25 -20.69 9.16 -7.04
N GLN A 26 -21.87 9.80 -6.94
CA GLN A 26 -22.07 11.22 -7.26
C GLN A 26 -21.75 11.56 -8.72
N VAL A 27 -22.26 10.72 -9.62
CA VAL A 27 -22.10 10.84 -11.08
C VAL A 27 -23.49 10.84 -11.71
N ASP A 28 -23.67 11.55 -12.82
CA ASP A 28 -24.90 11.47 -13.60
C ASP A 28 -25.08 10.02 -14.13
N PRO A 29 -26.30 9.43 -14.02
CA PRO A 29 -26.56 8.09 -14.54
C PRO A 29 -26.22 7.90 -16.03
N LYS A 30 -26.42 8.94 -16.86
CA LYS A 30 -26.03 8.91 -18.28
C LYS A 30 -24.51 8.77 -18.43
N ARG A 31 -23.71 9.48 -17.61
CA ARG A 31 -22.25 9.38 -17.64
C ARG A 31 -21.75 7.99 -17.30
N LEU A 32 -22.43 7.22 -16.44
CA LEU A 32 -22.04 5.82 -16.22
C LEU A 32 -22.20 4.96 -17.48
N SER A 33 -23.16 5.24 -18.34
CA SER A 33 -23.33 4.55 -19.62
C SER A 33 -22.24 4.93 -20.63
N GLU A 34 -21.66 6.12 -20.50
CA GLU A 34 -20.57 6.67 -21.31
C GLU A 34 -19.18 6.38 -20.70
N LEU A 35 -19.08 5.46 -19.75
CA LEU A 35 -17.81 5.12 -19.06
C LEU A 35 -16.62 4.92 -20.02
N PRO A 36 -16.74 4.22 -21.15
CA PRO A 36 -15.63 4.05 -22.09
C PRO A 36 -15.05 5.36 -22.62
N GLU A 37 -15.85 6.43 -22.73
CA GLU A 37 -15.42 7.71 -23.27
C GLU A 37 -14.51 8.48 -22.33
N TRP A 38 -14.74 8.40 -21.03
CA TRP A 38 -14.01 9.14 -20.00
C TRP A 38 -13.11 8.27 -19.10
N ARG A 39 -13.14 6.94 -19.24
CA ARG A 39 -12.21 6.03 -18.56
C ARG A 39 -10.83 6.08 -19.21
N LYS A 40 -10.08 7.14 -18.97
CA LYS A 40 -8.77 7.39 -19.58
C LYS A 40 -7.68 7.50 -18.53
N TYR A 41 -6.48 7.05 -18.90
CA TYR A 41 -5.28 7.12 -18.07
C TYR A 41 -4.15 7.80 -18.84
N ARG A 42 -3.39 8.65 -18.15
CA ARG A 42 -2.07 9.08 -18.59
C ARG A 42 -1.06 8.08 -18.08
N VAL A 43 -0.30 7.48 -18.97
CA VAL A 43 0.70 6.47 -18.64
C VAL A 43 2.08 7.10 -18.71
N PHE A 44 2.87 6.96 -17.64
CA PHE A 44 4.25 7.40 -17.60
C PHE A 44 5.07 6.53 -16.65
N THR A 45 6.38 6.53 -16.85
CA THR A 45 7.32 5.76 -16.05
C THR A 45 8.00 6.66 -15.04
N GLN A 46 8.07 6.21 -13.79
CA GLN A 46 8.74 6.89 -12.70
C GLN A 46 9.80 5.99 -12.07
N ARG A 47 10.99 6.53 -11.77
CA ARG A 47 12.01 5.81 -11.00
C ARG A 47 11.48 5.52 -9.59
N LYS A 48 11.77 4.33 -9.06
CA LYS A 48 11.36 3.95 -7.68
C LYS A 48 12.11 4.72 -6.61
N ARG A 49 13.36 5.10 -6.89
CA ARG A 49 14.24 5.97 -6.09
C ARG A 49 15.08 6.80 -7.05
N PRO A 50 15.56 7.98 -6.64
CA PRO A 50 16.41 8.83 -7.50
C PRO A 50 17.59 8.08 -8.11
N ASP A 51 18.31 7.29 -7.30
CA ASP A 51 19.51 6.55 -7.71
C ASP A 51 19.22 5.15 -8.26
N SER A 52 17.95 4.76 -8.42
CA SER A 52 17.57 3.44 -8.88
C SER A 52 17.38 3.41 -10.39
N THR A 53 17.91 2.36 -11.04
CA THR A 53 17.55 2.00 -12.41
C THR A 53 16.16 1.34 -12.47
N GLU A 54 15.62 0.89 -11.32
CA GLU A 54 14.29 0.30 -11.26
C GLU A 54 13.21 1.38 -11.44
N THR A 55 12.34 1.14 -12.41
CA THR A 55 11.20 2.00 -12.71
C THR A 55 9.89 1.32 -12.34
N ARG A 56 8.83 2.11 -12.25
CA ARG A 56 7.45 1.66 -12.17
C ARG A 56 6.60 2.44 -13.17
N THR A 57 5.67 1.79 -13.80
CA THR A 57 4.68 2.44 -14.65
C THR A 57 3.55 2.97 -13.77
N ILE A 58 3.20 4.23 -13.98
CA ILE A 58 2.11 4.91 -13.27
C ILE A 58 0.97 5.12 -14.28
N TYR A 59 -0.23 4.71 -13.89
CA TYR A 59 -1.46 4.91 -14.63
C TYR A 59 -2.29 5.96 -13.90
N GLU A 60 -2.06 7.21 -14.23
CA GLU A 60 -2.79 8.33 -13.63
C GLU A 60 -4.14 8.49 -14.31
N PRO A 61 -5.27 8.34 -13.58
CA PRO A 61 -6.60 8.51 -14.15
C PRO A 61 -6.85 9.98 -14.50
N CYS A 62 -7.60 10.24 -15.57
CA CYS A 62 -8.11 11.59 -15.87
C CYS A 62 -8.95 12.12 -14.70
N ASP A 63 -9.17 13.43 -14.63
CA ASP A 63 -9.80 14.09 -13.48
C ASP A 63 -11.20 13.56 -13.15
N GLU A 64 -11.99 13.22 -14.17
CA GLU A 64 -13.32 12.67 -13.98
C GLU A 64 -13.25 11.27 -13.35
N LEU A 65 -12.43 10.38 -13.90
CA LEU A 65 -12.19 9.04 -13.36
C LEU A 65 -11.60 9.10 -11.95
N LYS A 66 -10.64 10.02 -11.72
CA LYS A 66 -9.99 10.24 -10.43
C LYS A 66 -10.99 10.67 -9.35
N ARG A 67 -11.97 11.51 -9.70
CA ARG A 67 -13.07 11.90 -8.77
C ARG A 67 -13.93 10.70 -8.38
N VAL A 68 -14.31 9.87 -9.34
CA VAL A 68 -15.14 8.68 -9.11
C VAL A 68 -14.36 7.65 -8.27
N GLN A 69 -13.12 7.37 -8.62
CA GLN A 69 -12.24 6.46 -7.86
C GLN A 69 -11.98 6.98 -6.44
N SER A 70 -11.82 8.29 -6.27
CA SER A 70 -11.70 8.92 -4.94
C SER A 70 -12.99 8.77 -4.12
N ARG A 71 -14.15 8.73 -4.78
CA ARG A 71 -15.42 8.47 -4.10
C ARG A 71 -15.51 7.01 -3.64
N ILE A 72 -15.13 6.04 -4.48
CA ILE A 72 -15.03 4.62 -4.10
C ILE A 72 -14.10 4.47 -2.90
N LYS A 73 -12.88 5.07 -2.95
CA LYS A 73 -11.95 5.09 -1.83
C LYS A 73 -12.62 5.56 -0.54
N ARG A 74 -13.31 6.71 -0.58
CA ARG A 74 -13.99 7.28 0.61
C ARG A 74 -15.06 6.38 1.19
N LEU A 75 -15.76 5.61 0.36
CA LEU A 75 -16.79 4.67 0.80
C LEU A 75 -16.14 3.44 1.46
N LEU A 76 -15.12 2.85 0.82
CA LEU A 76 -14.41 1.67 1.32
C LEU A 76 -13.53 1.98 2.54
N GLN A 77 -12.98 3.20 2.65
CA GLN A 77 -12.13 3.60 3.77
C GLN A 77 -12.87 3.62 5.11
N ARG A 78 -14.20 3.68 5.08
CA ARG A 78 -15.04 3.61 6.27
C ARG A 78 -15.29 2.19 6.76
N VAL A 79 -15.01 1.20 5.95
CA VAL A 79 -15.19 -0.21 6.32
C VAL A 79 -14.10 -0.62 7.31
N GLU A 80 -14.52 -1.29 8.38
CA GLU A 80 -13.62 -1.88 9.36
C GLU A 80 -12.66 -2.86 8.71
N LYS A 81 -11.42 -2.81 9.15
CA LYS A 81 -10.37 -3.75 8.75
C LYS A 81 -9.76 -4.35 9.99
N PRO A 82 -9.23 -5.57 9.95
CA PRO A 82 -8.47 -6.13 11.03
C PRO A 82 -7.34 -5.21 11.51
N SER A 83 -7.01 -5.24 12.78
CA SER A 83 -6.01 -4.36 13.41
C SER A 83 -4.59 -4.51 12.84
N TRP A 84 -4.32 -5.60 12.12
CA TRP A 84 -3.05 -5.82 11.43
C TRP A 84 -2.96 -5.16 10.04
N VAL A 85 -4.02 -4.48 9.55
CA VAL A 85 -4.01 -3.73 8.28
C VAL A 85 -3.71 -2.27 8.55
N TYR A 86 -2.50 -1.83 8.26
CA TYR A 86 -2.06 -0.44 8.45
C TYR A 86 -2.27 0.42 7.22
N SER A 87 -2.12 -0.16 6.04
CA SER A 87 -2.30 0.58 4.79
C SER A 87 -3.76 0.94 4.51
N GLY A 88 -4.01 2.15 3.98
CA GLY A 88 -5.36 2.63 3.68
C GLY A 88 -6.27 2.78 4.91
N THR A 89 -5.73 2.71 6.11
CA THR A 89 -6.44 2.93 7.37
C THR A 89 -6.21 4.37 7.81
N LYS A 90 -7.30 5.06 8.15
CA LYS A 90 -7.21 6.48 8.53
C LYS A 90 -6.61 6.62 9.93
N GLY A 91 -5.65 7.53 10.06
CA GLY A 91 -5.01 7.84 11.34
C GLY A 91 -3.82 6.96 11.69
N VAL A 92 -3.46 6.02 10.83
CA VAL A 92 -2.24 5.21 10.97
C VAL A 92 -1.38 5.31 9.71
N CYS A 93 -0.08 5.18 9.87
CA CYS A 93 0.90 5.29 8.81
C CYS A 93 1.93 4.15 8.85
N HIS A 94 2.94 4.22 7.99
CA HIS A 94 4.02 3.23 7.92
C HIS A 94 4.86 3.16 9.21
N ILE A 95 4.95 4.27 9.95
CA ILE A 95 5.67 4.30 11.24
C ILE A 95 4.88 3.51 12.29
N ASP A 96 3.56 3.69 12.36
CA ASP A 96 2.71 2.92 13.27
C ASP A 96 2.78 1.42 12.97
N ASN A 97 2.89 1.06 11.67
CA ASN A 97 3.13 -0.31 11.26
C ASN A 97 4.44 -0.85 11.87
N ALA A 98 5.55 -0.15 11.72
CA ALA A 98 6.83 -0.56 12.29
C ALA A 98 6.77 -0.63 13.82
N LEU A 99 6.23 0.41 14.47
CA LEU A 99 6.11 0.49 15.94
C LEU A 99 5.22 -0.60 16.52
N SER A 100 4.31 -1.16 15.74
CA SER A 100 3.50 -2.30 16.20
C SER A 100 4.35 -3.53 16.52
N HIS A 101 5.54 -3.63 15.97
CA HIS A 101 6.49 -4.74 16.17
C HIS A 101 7.62 -4.43 17.17
N ARG A 102 7.62 -3.26 17.79
CA ARG A 102 8.73 -2.76 18.63
C ARG A 102 9.13 -3.65 19.82
N CYS A 103 8.19 -4.46 20.31
CA CYS A 103 8.45 -5.35 21.45
C CYS A 103 8.96 -6.72 21.02
N ASN A 104 9.18 -6.95 19.74
CA ASN A 104 9.60 -8.24 19.20
C ASN A 104 11.04 -8.19 18.69
N SER A 105 11.76 -9.31 18.86
CA SER A 105 13.18 -9.42 18.54
C SER A 105 13.45 -10.18 17.25
N TYR A 106 12.53 -11.05 16.83
CA TYR A 106 12.71 -11.94 15.67
C TYR A 106 11.68 -11.60 14.59
N PHE A 107 12.13 -11.51 13.35
CA PHE A 107 11.27 -11.05 12.24
C PHE A 107 11.40 -11.96 11.01
N VAL A 108 10.28 -12.17 10.32
CA VAL A 108 10.22 -12.55 8.91
C VAL A 108 9.64 -11.37 8.16
N LEU A 109 10.43 -10.78 7.28
CA LEU A 109 10.03 -9.69 6.39
C LEU A 109 9.91 -10.22 4.97
N THR A 110 8.86 -9.84 4.27
CA THR A 110 8.65 -10.22 2.87
C THR A 110 7.75 -9.21 2.15
N ASP A 111 7.78 -9.27 0.83
CA ASP A 111 7.08 -8.35 -0.09
C ASP A 111 6.42 -9.19 -1.20
N ILE A 112 5.24 -8.80 -1.66
CA ILE A 112 4.57 -9.46 -2.77
C ILE A 112 5.11 -8.87 -4.07
N SER A 113 5.66 -9.75 -4.93
CA SER A 113 6.25 -9.34 -6.21
C SER A 113 5.18 -8.79 -7.16
N SER A 114 5.38 -7.56 -7.65
CA SER A 114 4.50 -6.90 -8.62
C SER A 114 3.02 -7.02 -8.23
N PHE A 115 2.69 -6.61 -6.98
CA PHE A 115 1.37 -6.86 -6.39
C PHE A 115 0.23 -6.35 -7.28
N TYR A 116 0.23 -5.08 -7.66
CA TYR A 116 -0.83 -4.50 -8.48
C TYR A 116 -0.91 -5.12 -9.88
N ASP A 117 0.23 -5.47 -10.48
CA ASP A 117 0.30 -6.12 -11.80
C ASP A 117 -0.27 -7.56 -11.80
N ARG A 118 -0.66 -8.06 -10.62
CA ARG A 118 -1.29 -9.37 -10.43
C ARG A 118 -2.67 -9.28 -9.80
N CYS A 119 -3.14 -8.07 -9.49
CA CYS A 119 -4.48 -7.85 -8.98
C CYS A 119 -5.47 -7.79 -10.15
N THR A 120 -6.11 -8.91 -10.45
CA THR A 120 -6.97 -9.08 -11.62
C THR A 120 -8.34 -8.43 -11.46
N ARG A 121 -8.95 -8.02 -12.59
CA ARG A 121 -10.32 -7.54 -12.65
C ARG A 121 -11.33 -8.54 -12.09
N ASP A 122 -11.11 -9.82 -12.32
CA ASP A 122 -11.98 -10.88 -11.84
C ASP A 122 -12.02 -10.95 -10.31
N ALA A 123 -10.87 -10.80 -9.63
CA ALA A 123 -10.83 -10.70 -8.18
C ALA A 123 -11.59 -9.45 -7.66
N VAL A 124 -11.44 -8.32 -8.34
CA VAL A 124 -12.18 -7.07 -8.03
C VAL A 124 -13.68 -7.26 -8.26
N TYR A 125 -14.09 -7.87 -9.36
CA TYR A 125 -15.49 -8.20 -9.64
C TYR A 125 -16.09 -9.08 -8.54
N ARG A 126 -15.38 -10.17 -8.16
CA ARG A 126 -15.83 -11.09 -7.09
C ARG A 126 -16.02 -10.37 -5.77
N PHE A 127 -15.13 -9.46 -5.40
CA PHE A 127 -15.31 -8.64 -4.19
C PHE A 127 -16.61 -7.84 -4.24
N PHE A 128 -16.88 -7.10 -5.32
CA PHE A 128 -18.12 -6.34 -5.41
C PHE A 128 -19.35 -7.25 -5.51
N ARG A 129 -19.24 -8.37 -6.21
CA ARG A 129 -20.35 -9.30 -6.44
C ARG A 129 -20.71 -10.13 -5.20
N ASN A 130 -19.71 -10.73 -4.57
CA ASN A 130 -19.91 -11.72 -3.50
C ASN A 130 -19.87 -11.07 -2.12
N ASP A 131 -18.88 -10.22 -1.85
CA ASP A 131 -18.69 -9.64 -0.53
C ASP A 131 -19.62 -8.42 -0.30
N LEU A 132 -19.78 -7.56 -1.30
CA LEU A 132 -20.69 -6.43 -1.24
C LEU A 132 -22.10 -6.73 -1.78
N CYS A 133 -22.35 -7.94 -2.27
CA CYS A 133 -23.66 -8.39 -2.77
C CYS A 133 -24.27 -7.47 -3.83
N CYS A 134 -23.45 -6.82 -4.65
CA CYS A 134 -23.92 -5.99 -5.75
C CYS A 134 -24.54 -6.83 -6.87
N SER A 135 -25.41 -6.25 -7.70
CA SER A 135 -25.87 -6.93 -8.92
C SER A 135 -24.72 -7.15 -9.92
N PRO A 136 -24.84 -8.11 -10.84
CA PRO A 136 -23.77 -8.41 -11.80
C PRO A 136 -23.30 -7.19 -12.60
N ASP A 137 -24.23 -6.38 -13.09
CA ASP A 137 -23.98 -5.18 -13.89
C ASP A 137 -23.32 -4.05 -13.08
N VAL A 138 -23.71 -3.88 -11.82
CA VAL A 138 -23.05 -2.93 -10.88
C VAL A 138 -21.65 -3.40 -10.52
N SER A 139 -21.47 -4.70 -10.29
CA SER A 139 -20.15 -5.27 -9.99
C SER A 139 -19.19 -5.13 -11.17
N ASP A 140 -19.71 -5.31 -12.37
CA ASP A 140 -18.98 -5.13 -13.63
C ASP A 140 -18.52 -3.67 -13.80
N LEU A 141 -19.42 -2.70 -13.61
CA LEU A 141 -19.07 -1.29 -13.66
C LEU A 141 -18.03 -0.89 -12.61
N LEU A 142 -18.19 -1.33 -11.36
CA LEU A 142 -17.25 -1.03 -10.29
C LEU A 142 -15.87 -1.65 -10.56
N ALA A 143 -15.84 -2.88 -11.07
CA ALA A 143 -14.59 -3.52 -11.48
C ALA A 143 -13.94 -2.75 -12.64
N THR A 144 -14.71 -2.35 -13.64
CA THR A 144 -14.21 -1.57 -14.79
C THR A 144 -13.67 -0.20 -14.38
N ILE A 145 -14.35 0.52 -13.45
CA ILE A 145 -13.87 1.80 -12.90
C ILE A 145 -12.56 1.63 -12.12
N SER A 146 -12.40 0.49 -11.44
CA SER A 146 -11.27 0.23 -10.54
C SER A 146 -10.06 -0.40 -11.20
N THR A 147 -10.15 -0.82 -12.46
CA THR A 147 -9.09 -1.50 -13.22
C THR A 147 -8.81 -0.78 -14.53
N TYR A 148 -7.70 -1.13 -15.16
CA TYR A 148 -7.34 -0.68 -16.52
C TYR A 148 -6.96 -1.88 -17.37
N GLU A 149 -7.03 -1.70 -18.68
CA GLU A 149 -6.62 -2.71 -19.64
C GLU A 149 -5.20 -2.42 -20.12
N THR A 150 -4.34 -3.42 -20.05
CA THR A 150 -2.96 -3.36 -20.52
C THR A 150 -2.91 -3.63 -22.03
N GLU A 151 -1.78 -3.34 -22.67
CA GLU A 151 -1.58 -3.54 -24.12
C GLU A 151 -1.70 -5.02 -24.53
N ASP A 152 -1.41 -5.96 -23.61
CA ASP A 152 -1.56 -7.40 -23.82
C ASP A 152 -2.99 -7.92 -23.57
N GLY A 153 -3.95 -7.03 -23.31
CA GLY A 153 -5.35 -7.36 -23.05
C GLY A 153 -5.66 -7.80 -21.62
N SER A 154 -4.68 -7.85 -20.75
CA SER A 154 -4.92 -8.12 -19.32
C SER A 154 -5.61 -6.93 -18.66
N THR A 155 -6.47 -7.19 -17.68
CA THR A 155 -7.15 -6.12 -16.94
C THR A 155 -6.81 -6.20 -15.46
N LEU A 156 -6.13 -5.16 -14.96
CA LEU A 156 -5.44 -5.14 -13.67
C LEU A 156 -5.77 -3.87 -12.87
N ILE A 157 -5.45 -3.87 -11.59
CA ILE A 157 -5.56 -2.67 -10.75
C ILE A 157 -4.42 -1.70 -11.08
N PRO A 158 -4.70 -0.43 -11.45
CA PRO A 158 -3.67 0.53 -11.84
C PRO A 158 -2.85 1.05 -10.67
N THR A 159 -1.54 1.15 -10.85
CA THR A 159 -0.68 1.93 -9.96
C THR A 159 -0.91 3.41 -10.22
N GLY A 160 -1.32 4.18 -9.19
CA GLY A 160 -1.60 5.63 -9.29
C GLY A 160 -3.08 6.01 -9.15
N SER A 161 -4.00 5.05 -9.18
CA SER A 161 -5.40 5.32 -8.92
C SER A 161 -5.68 5.52 -7.42
N PRO A 162 -6.55 6.48 -7.05
CA PRO A 162 -6.89 6.73 -5.65
C PRO A 162 -7.47 5.53 -4.89
N CYS A 163 -8.24 4.65 -5.55
CA CYS A 163 -8.91 3.53 -4.90
C CYS A 163 -8.09 2.23 -4.91
N SER A 164 -7.01 2.14 -5.68
CA SER A 164 -6.27 0.90 -5.92
C SER A 164 -5.89 0.15 -4.66
N GLN A 165 -5.34 0.85 -3.67
CA GLN A 165 -4.89 0.25 -2.41
C GLN A 165 -6.02 -0.46 -1.66
N LEU A 166 -7.18 0.20 -1.52
CA LEU A 166 -8.31 -0.38 -0.79
C LEU A 166 -9.01 -1.47 -1.60
N VAL A 167 -9.18 -1.26 -2.91
CA VAL A 167 -9.79 -2.26 -3.78
C VAL A 167 -8.93 -3.52 -3.82
N ALA A 168 -7.61 -3.40 -3.94
CA ALA A 168 -6.69 -4.54 -3.90
C ALA A 168 -6.77 -5.27 -2.55
N TYR A 169 -6.71 -4.54 -1.43
CA TYR A 169 -6.87 -5.15 -0.11
C TYR A 169 -8.17 -5.95 -0.01
N PHE A 170 -9.31 -5.36 -0.33
CA PHE A 170 -10.60 -6.04 -0.20
C PHE A 170 -10.76 -7.20 -1.19
N ALA A 171 -10.25 -7.09 -2.42
CA ALA A 171 -10.28 -8.17 -3.40
C ALA A 171 -9.47 -9.41 -2.97
N TYR A 172 -8.42 -9.21 -2.17
CA TYR A 172 -7.53 -10.27 -1.70
C TYR A 172 -7.56 -10.45 -0.17
N ARG A 173 -8.61 -9.96 0.50
CA ARG A 173 -8.71 -10.01 1.98
C ARG A 173 -8.61 -11.41 2.54
N SER A 174 -9.13 -12.43 1.84
CA SER A 174 -9.05 -13.84 2.27
C SER A 174 -7.62 -14.35 2.25
N MET A 175 -6.83 -14.00 1.22
CA MET A 175 -5.41 -14.32 1.14
C MET A 175 -4.63 -13.74 2.34
N PHE A 176 -4.88 -12.47 2.66
CA PHE A 176 -4.22 -11.84 3.81
C PHE A 176 -4.70 -12.41 5.14
N GLY A 177 -5.97 -12.83 5.23
CA GLY A 177 -6.51 -13.55 6.37
C GLY A 177 -5.81 -14.89 6.60
N GLU A 178 -5.62 -15.70 5.55
CA GLU A 178 -4.89 -16.97 5.65
C GLU A 178 -3.43 -16.76 6.10
N ILE A 179 -2.77 -15.67 5.68
CA ILE A 179 -1.42 -15.33 6.14
C ILE A 179 -1.45 -14.91 7.62
N ALA A 180 -2.46 -14.15 8.05
CA ALA A 180 -2.63 -13.79 9.46
C ALA A 180 -2.85 -15.02 10.35
N ASP A 181 -3.67 -15.95 9.91
CA ASP A 181 -3.90 -17.24 10.61
C ASP A 181 -2.63 -18.10 10.64
N LEU A 182 -1.85 -18.08 9.55
CA LEU A 182 -0.54 -18.73 9.52
C LEU A 182 0.40 -18.10 10.55
N ALA A 183 0.45 -16.77 10.64
CA ALA A 183 1.29 -16.07 11.60
C ALA A 183 0.93 -16.46 13.05
N LEU A 184 -0.35 -16.59 13.36
CA LEU A 184 -0.80 -17.05 14.68
C LEU A 184 -0.29 -18.46 15.00
N ARG A 185 -0.29 -19.39 14.02
CA ARG A 185 0.26 -20.76 14.22
C ARG A 185 1.76 -20.77 14.54
N TYR A 186 2.48 -19.75 14.08
CA TYR A 186 3.92 -19.57 14.38
C TYR A 186 4.17 -18.65 15.59
N ASN A 187 3.13 -18.32 16.38
CA ASN A 187 3.20 -17.36 17.50
C ASN A 187 3.78 -16.01 17.08
N CYS A 188 3.50 -15.59 15.87
CA CYS A 188 3.96 -14.31 15.33
C CYS A 188 2.85 -13.27 15.34
N ARG A 189 3.22 -12.03 15.68
CA ARG A 189 2.46 -10.84 15.34
C ARG A 189 2.56 -10.60 13.83
N PHE A 190 1.44 -10.35 13.18
CA PHE A 190 1.36 -10.04 11.76
C PHE A 190 0.99 -8.57 11.52
N SER A 191 1.55 -7.96 10.49
CA SER A 191 1.04 -6.72 9.92
C SER A 191 1.17 -6.68 8.41
N LEU A 192 0.26 -5.92 7.79
CA LEU A 192 0.17 -5.70 6.35
C LEU A 192 0.26 -4.21 6.04
N TYR A 193 1.19 -3.83 5.16
CA TYR A 193 1.27 -2.50 4.59
C TYR A 193 1.35 -2.56 3.07
N VAL A 194 0.21 -2.51 2.40
CA VAL A 194 0.01 -2.73 0.94
C VAL A 194 0.41 -4.13 0.52
N ASP A 195 1.67 -4.30 0.14
CA ASP A 195 2.32 -5.53 -0.32
C ASP A 195 3.46 -5.99 0.61
N ASP A 196 3.84 -5.15 1.59
CA ASP A 196 4.81 -5.51 2.62
C ASP A 196 4.13 -6.33 3.73
N LEU A 197 4.63 -7.53 3.98
CA LEU A 197 4.20 -8.45 5.02
C LEU A 197 5.28 -8.51 6.11
N THR A 198 4.91 -8.19 7.34
CA THR A 198 5.80 -8.28 8.50
C THR A 198 5.24 -9.29 9.49
N LEU A 199 6.04 -10.28 9.83
CA LEU A 199 5.77 -11.22 10.91
C LEU A 199 6.86 -11.08 11.96
N SER A 200 6.50 -11.00 13.24
CA SER A 200 7.50 -10.86 14.31
C SER A 200 7.11 -11.61 15.57
N SER A 201 8.10 -12.02 16.33
CA SER A 201 7.94 -12.72 17.62
C SER A 201 8.99 -12.23 18.62
N ASN A 202 8.67 -12.32 19.89
CA ASN A 202 9.63 -12.08 20.96
C ASN A 202 10.58 -13.28 21.18
N GLU A 203 10.17 -14.47 20.73
CA GLU A 203 10.95 -15.69 20.78
C GLU A 203 11.42 -16.09 19.35
N PRO A 204 12.51 -16.89 19.22
CA PRO A 204 12.96 -17.39 17.93
C PRO A 204 11.82 -18.07 17.16
N ILE A 205 11.61 -17.67 15.92
CA ILE A 205 10.56 -18.25 15.08
C ILE A 205 10.99 -19.66 14.66
N GLY A 206 10.21 -20.66 15.08
CA GLY A 206 10.47 -22.05 14.72
C GLY A 206 10.38 -22.28 13.21
N ASN A 207 11.46 -22.79 12.60
CA ASN A 207 11.55 -23.09 11.17
C ASN A 207 11.09 -21.93 10.24
N PRO A 208 11.79 -20.79 10.26
CA PRO A 208 11.39 -19.61 9.48
C PRO A 208 11.36 -19.88 7.97
N LYS A 209 12.22 -20.79 7.47
CA LYS A 209 12.20 -21.19 6.05
C LYS A 209 10.93 -21.93 5.65
N ASN A 210 10.32 -22.69 6.56
CA ASN A 210 9.02 -23.30 6.31
C ASN A 210 7.90 -22.26 6.30
N LEU A 211 7.94 -21.30 7.22
CA LEU A 211 7.01 -20.17 7.25
C LEU A 211 7.04 -19.37 5.94
N GLU A 212 8.24 -19.03 5.43
CA GLU A 212 8.41 -18.36 4.12
C GLU A 212 7.78 -19.18 2.98
N LYS A 213 7.99 -20.51 2.96
CA LYS A 213 7.41 -21.41 1.94
C LYS A 213 5.89 -21.49 2.04
N GLU A 214 5.33 -21.52 3.24
CA GLU A 214 3.88 -21.55 3.44
C GLU A 214 3.25 -20.22 2.99
N ILE A 215 3.85 -19.06 3.30
CA ILE A 215 3.43 -17.76 2.75
C ILE A 215 3.48 -17.80 1.22
N ALA A 216 4.56 -18.29 0.63
CA ALA A 216 4.68 -18.39 -0.84
C ALA A 216 3.61 -19.30 -1.45
N ARG A 217 3.20 -20.38 -0.74
CA ARG A 217 2.12 -21.28 -1.17
C ARG A 217 0.76 -20.59 -1.15
N ILE A 218 0.45 -19.85 -0.07
CA ILE A 218 -0.79 -19.07 0.02
C ILE A 218 -0.82 -18.04 -1.11
N LEU A 219 0.22 -17.21 -1.26
CA LEU A 219 0.30 -16.20 -2.32
C LEU A 219 0.06 -16.80 -3.71
N ARG A 220 0.65 -17.97 -3.99
CA ARG A 220 0.50 -18.66 -5.29
C ARG A 220 -0.94 -19.13 -5.53
N ALA A 221 -1.66 -19.56 -4.52
CA ALA A 221 -3.07 -19.98 -4.64
C ALA A 221 -3.97 -18.81 -5.11
N TYR A 222 -3.57 -17.57 -4.84
CA TYR A 222 -4.27 -16.35 -5.27
C TYR A 222 -3.63 -15.67 -6.51
N GLY A 223 -2.68 -16.33 -7.18
CA GLY A 223 -2.03 -15.81 -8.38
C GLY A 223 -0.85 -14.86 -8.10
N HIS A 224 -0.49 -14.66 -6.84
CA HIS A 224 0.62 -13.82 -6.42
C HIS A 224 1.92 -14.60 -6.22
N ARG A 225 3.03 -13.86 -6.09
CA ARG A 225 4.36 -14.44 -5.85
C ARG A 225 5.09 -13.67 -4.76
N ILE A 226 5.81 -14.41 -3.93
CA ILE A 226 6.73 -13.83 -2.95
C ILE A 226 7.95 -13.23 -3.65
N LYS A 227 8.46 -12.15 -3.14
CA LYS A 227 9.68 -11.50 -3.64
C LYS A 227 10.90 -11.99 -2.85
N TRP A 228 11.45 -13.13 -3.26
CA TRP A 228 12.52 -13.83 -2.53
C TRP A 228 13.72 -12.96 -2.18
N ARG A 229 14.13 -12.03 -3.05
CA ARG A 229 15.27 -11.13 -2.79
C ARG A 229 15.04 -10.14 -1.64
N LYS A 230 13.78 -9.95 -1.22
CA LYS A 230 13.37 -9.12 -0.08
C LYS A 230 12.85 -9.95 1.09
N THR A 231 12.82 -11.27 0.95
CA THR A 231 12.33 -12.18 1.97
C THR A 231 13.48 -12.66 2.81
N GLY A 232 13.35 -12.53 4.13
CA GLY A 232 14.37 -13.00 5.05
C GLY A 232 13.91 -13.09 6.48
N TYR A 233 14.61 -13.93 7.24
CA TYR A 233 14.51 -14.03 8.67
C TYR A 233 15.62 -13.20 9.32
N PHE A 234 15.26 -12.45 10.36
CA PHE A 234 16.13 -11.55 11.11
C PHE A 234 16.07 -11.92 12.59
N GLY A 235 17.20 -12.19 13.18
CA GLY A 235 17.38 -12.51 14.61
C GLY A 235 17.39 -11.26 15.50
N ALA A 236 17.59 -11.45 16.79
CA ALA A 236 17.54 -10.38 17.78
C ALA A 236 18.51 -9.22 17.48
N ASN A 237 19.73 -9.54 17.04
CA ASN A 237 20.79 -8.55 16.81
C ASN A 237 20.84 -8.02 15.37
N ASP A 238 19.97 -8.50 14.47
CA ASP A 238 19.98 -8.07 13.09
C ASP A 238 19.31 -6.70 12.93
N TYR A 239 19.72 -5.96 11.89
CA TYR A 239 19.08 -4.72 11.49
C TYR A 239 17.70 -5.01 10.86
N LYS A 240 16.66 -4.44 11.45
CA LYS A 240 15.27 -4.63 10.98
C LYS A 240 14.77 -3.36 10.33
N LEU A 241 14.40 -3.46 9.06
CA LEU A 241 13.79 -2.37 8.30
C LEU A 241 12.33 -2.72 7.99
N VAL A 242 11.39 -2.17 8.74
CA VAL A 242 9.96 -2.40 8.59
C VAL A 242 9.32 -1.19 7.93
N THR A 243 8.79 -1.34 6.74
CA THR A 243 8.09 -0.27 5.96
C THR A 243 8.85 1.06 5.94
N GLY A 244 10.18 1.00 5.79
CA GLY A 244 11.03 2.19 5.71
C GLY A 244 11.40 2.83 7.06
N VAL A 245 11.13 2.13 8.16
CA VAL A 245 11.57 2.54 9.52
C VAL A 245 12.51 1.47 10.05
N ALA A 246 13.69 1.87 10.52
CA ALA A 246 14.58 0.95 11.22
C ALA A 246 14.15 0.81 12.68
N LEU A 247 14.21 -0.40 13.20
CA LEU A 247 14.02 -0.68 14.63
C LEU A 247 15.37 -1.10 15.21
N ASP A 248 15.80 -0.45 16.30
CA ASP A 248 17.00 -0.85 17.03
C ASP A 248 16.75 -2.06 17.93
N GLY A 249 17.79 -2.48 18.68
CA GLY A 249 17.70 -3.63 19.58
C GLY A 249 16.69 -3.48 20.73
N GLU A 250 16.31 -2.25 21.07
CA GLU A 250 15.31 -1.92 22.09
C GLU A 250 13.92 -1.68 21.47
N GLY A 251 13.79 -1.78 20.15
CA GLY A 251 12.56 -1.53 19.41
C GLY A 251 12.25 -0.04 19.18
N ALA A 252 13.20 0.86 19.46
CA ALA A 252 13.01 2.27 19.17
C ALA A 252 13.13 2.55 17.67
N PRO A 253 12.31 3.45 17.11
CA PRO A 253 12.38 3.82 15.71
C PRO A 253 13.66 4.62 15.42
N ARG A 254 14.34 4.25 14.35
CA ARG A 254 15.54 4.89 13.84
C ARG A 254 15.38 5.25 12.37
N ILE A 255 16.04 6.32 11.97
CA ILE A 255 16.08 6.71 10.57
C ILE A 255 16.94 5.70 9.81
N PRO A 256 16.45 5.13 8.71
CA PRO A 256 17.24 4.21 7.88
C PRO A 256 18.51 4.88 7.37
N ASN A 257 19.61 4.12 7.35
CA ASN A 257 20.92 4.63 6.88
C ASN A 257 20.84 5.19 5.45
N SER A 258 20.03 4.56 4.58
CA SER A 258 19.82 5.06 3.21
C SER A 258 19.21 6.46 3.20
N LEU A 259 18.14 6.68 3.99
CA LEU A 259 17.50 8.00 4.09
C LEU A 259 18.45 9.04 4.69
N GLY A 260 19.23 8.66 5.71
CA GLY A 260 20.24 9.54 6.29
C GLY A 260 21.31 9.94 5.27
N LYS A 261 21.81 8.98 4.49
CA LYS A 261 22.75 9.24 3.40
C LYS A 261 22.16 10.18 2.34
N ASP A 262 20.94 9.88 1.86
CA ASP A 262 20.26 10.69 0.84
C ASP A 262 20.06 12.16 1.29
N ILE A 263 19.84 12.40 2.60
CA ILE A 263 19.75 13.74 3.18
C ILE A 263 21.10 14.44 3.17
N LEU A 264 22.18 13.74 3.56
CA LEU A 264 23.52 14.31 3.61
C LEU A 264 24.06 14.61 2.20
N ASP A 265 23.80 13.73 1.24
CA ASP A 265 24.19 13.92 -0.16
C ASP A 265 23.43 15.12 -0.75
N GLY A 266 22.12 15.19 -0.62
CA GLY A 266 21.31 16.31 -1.07
C GLY A 266 21.70 17.66 -0.40
N MET A 267 22.08 17.64 0.87
CA MET A 267 22.62 18.82 1.55
C MET A 267 23.93 19.30 0.89
N ARG A 268 24.81 18.37 0.50
CA ARG A 268 26.06 18.71 -0.21
C ARG A 268 25.80 19.31 -1.58
N ASP A 269 24.84 18.76 -2.32
CA ASP A 269 24.45 19.23 -3.64
C ASP A 269 23.86 20.66 -3.55
N VAL A 270 23.02 20.95 -2.57
CA VAL A 270 22.51 22.29 -2.28
C VAL A 270 23.65 23.26 -1.92
N LEU A 271 24.63 22.83 -1.12
CA LEU A 271 25.81 23.66 -0.81
C LEU A 271 26.67 23.92 -2.05
N ALA A 272 26.73 22.98 -2.99
CA ALA A 272 27.41 23.13 -4.27
C ALA A 272 26.65 24.03 -5.28
N GLY A 273 25.43 24.46 -4.92
CA GLY A 273 24.63 25.41 -5.72
C GLY A 273 23.50 24.76 -6.52
N ASP A 274 23.19 23.50 -6.30
CA ASP A 274 22.04 22.83 -6.94
C ASP A 274 20.72 23.23 -6.25
N ILE A 275 20.03 24.19 -6.88
CA ILE A 275 18.75 24.73 -6.39
C ILE A 275 17.62 23.71 -6.55
N GLU A 276 17.69 22.82 -7.55
CA GLU A 276 16.64 21.80 -7.79
C GLU A 276 16.59 20.78 -6.66
N GLU A 277 17.71 20.53 -5.98
CA GLU A 277 17.82 19.58 -4.88
C GLU A 277 17.28 20.12 -3.53
N ILE A 278 16.98 21.41 -3.40
CA ILE A 278 16.44 22.03 -2.17
C ILE A 278 15.12 21.34 -1.76
N SER A 279 14.13 21.31 -2.66
CA SER A 279 12.80 20.75 -2.35
C SER A 279 12.84 19.24 -2.07
N PRO A 280 13.52 18.40 -2.87
CA PRO A 280 13.71 16.99 -2.56
C PRO A 280 14.36 16.75 -1.20
N THR A 281 15.43 17.47 -0.87
CA THR A 281 16.14 17.30 0.41
C THR A 281 15.29 17.72 1.59
N MET A 282 14.54 18.82 1.49
CA MET A 282 13.56 19.20 2.54
C MET A 282 12.48 18.15 2.72
N GLY A 283 12.00 17.51 1.63
CA GLY A 283 11.06 16.40 1.69
C GLY A 283 11.63 15.19 2.44
N ARG A 284 12.89 14.82 2.17
CA ARG A 284 13.60 13.72 2.89
C ARG A 284 13.79 14.05 4.38
N ILE A 285 14.16 15.29 4.71
CA ILE A 285 14.26 15.75 6.12
C ILE A 285 12.89 15.66 6.80
N GLY A 286 11.83 16.08 6.13
CA GLY A 286 10.46 15.95 6.61
C GLY A 286 10.09 14.50 6.92
N ALA A 287 10.41 13.56 6.03
CA ALA A 287 10.20 12.13 6.24
C ALA A 287 11.02 11.59 7.44
N ALA A 288 12.28 11.98 7.56
CA ALA A 288 13.12 11.60 8.70
C ALA A 288 12.56 12.10 10.04
N ARG A 289 12.02 13.32 10.08
CA ARG A 289 11.41 13.91 11.27
C ARG A 289 10.09 13.29 11.69
N GLN A 290 9.38 12.67 10.76
CA GLN A 290 8.22 11.84 11.12
C GLN A 290 8.64 10.59 11.89
N ILE A 291 9.84 10.04 11.63
CA ILE A 291 10.39 8.87 12.35
C ILE A 291 11.02 9.30 13.66
N VAL A 292 11.90 10.30 13.62
CA VAL A 292 12.62 10.84 14.80
C VAL A 292 12.43 12.36 14.83
N PRO A 293 11.57 12.88 15.72
CA PRO A 293 11.34 14.32 15.85
C PRO A 293 12.64 15.09 16.07
N GLY A 294 12.80 16.21 15.35
CA GLY A 294 13.98 17.06 15.47
C GLY A 294 15.25 16.56 14.73
N ALA A 295 15.17 15.46 13.99
CA ALA A 295 16.32 14.95 13.23
C ALA A 295 16.87 15.97 12.22
N PHE A 296 18.16 15.93 11.96
CA PHE A 296 18.89 16.74 10.97
C PHE A 296 18.70 18.27 11.13
N PRO A 297 18.96 18.86 12.33
CA PRO A 297 18.75 20.31 12.54
C PRO A 297 19.68 21.16 11.66
N GLU A 298 20.95 20.74 11.51
CA GLU A 298 21.94 21.47 10.68
C GLU A 298 21.59 21.41 9.20
N ALA A 299 21.25 20.22 8.66
CA ALA A 299 20.83 20.08 7.28
C ALA A 299 19.62 20.96 6.98
N THR A 300 18.66 21.04 7.91
CA THR A 300 17.50 21.92 7.79
C THR A 300 17.90 23.38 7.69
N ARG A 301 18.78 23.85 8.60
CA ARG A 301 19.25 25.24 8.60
C ARG A 301 19.94 25.59 7.29
N ILE A 302 20.83 24.71 6.82
CA ILE A 302 21.59 24.92 5.58
C ILE A 302 20.64 24.97 4.37
N VAL A 303 19.78 23.97 4.22
CA VAL A 303 18.88 23.87 3.06
C VAL A 303 17.85 25.00 3.08
N SER A 304 17.29 25.35 4.26
CA SER A 304 16.33 26.46 4.37
C SER A 304 16.94 27.84 4.13
N SER A 305 18.25 28.03 4.34
CA SER A 305 18.92 29.30 4.05
C SER A 305 19.14 29.53 2.56
N ARG A 306 18.85 28.57 1.71
CA ARG A 306 18.97 28.63 0.26
C ARG A 306 17.61 28.70 -0.47
N LEU A 307 16.49 28.65 0.29
CA LEU A 307 15.13 28.96 -0.18
C LEU A 307 14.98 30.48 -0.38
#